data_7b948ee9be15aad3a7c664dd7ae34845
#
_entry.id   7b948ee9be15aad3a7c664dd7ae34845
#
_cell.length_a   1.000
_cell.length_b   1.000
_cell.length_c   1.000
_cell.angle_alpha   90.00
_cell.angle_beta   90.00
_cell.angle_gamma   90.00
#
_symmetry.space_group_name_H-M   'P 1'
#
loop_
_entity.id
_entity.type
_entity.pdbx_description
1 polymer ?
#
loop_
_entity_poly.entity_id
_entity_poly.type
_entity_poly.pdbx_seq_one_letter_code
_entity_poly.pdbx_strand_id
1 'polypeptide(L)'
;MKCGTRSLAVLGALALSAMGLVPAAWAADMSQSGEASPGLVDTPISDIQAVGEGDDSAMVGATVTTVGVVTAAYPAAESGLGATLDGYTIQSPGSGGTWEPGRTRSDGLFVYADKKGEIPAPGTCVRVTGTVGEFPATSAKGNPQSLTQLAATSVSVVEGCQAPMPIPATRVPTPDEAEALESMLLAPQGTWTITDNYQTNQYGTLTLTPGESPLRSATDVVAPGQAARDYEAANAARAIALDDGTNTNLQKGTATEAAYAYLANGSPARVGYHVAFTKPVVLEPRHGSFVFQPTAMVAGHPDRSPVTITGQRPGAPTVGGDTRVATFNVLNYFSDLGVDEAGCTGYPDRTGAFVTAKKCKVRGAFSREAFANQEAKIVSAINALGADVVALEEIENPVAVGVGTDRDASLARLVEALNKDAGAGTWAYVP
;
A
#
# COMPACT_ATOMS: atom_id res chain seq x y z
N MET A 1 -42.66 17.40 -22.93
CA MET A 1 -43.88 16.94 -23.64
C MET A 1 -43.97 15.43 -23.55
N LYS A 2 -45.13 14.95 -23.02
CA LYS A 2 -45.64 13.56 -22.94
C LYS A 2 -44.78 12.59 -22.10
N CYS A 3 -44.99 12.30 -20.84
CA CYS A 3 -46.18 11.78 -20.10
C CYS A 3 -46.76 10.49 -20.71
N GLY A 4 -46.69 9.41 -19.98
CA GLY A 4 -47.23 8.11 -20.29
C GLY A 4 -47.17 7.13 -19.12
N THR A 5 -48.06 7.30 -18.16
CA THR A 5 -48.42 6.39 -17.07
C THR A 5 -49.34 5.27 -17.54
N ARG A 6 -49.25 4.05 -16.96
CA ARG A 6 -50.33 3.04 -16.74
C ARG A 6 -49.74 1.93 -15.85
N SER A 7 -50.13 1.76 -14.63
CA SER A 7 -51.32 1.29 -13.89
C SER A 7 -51.66 -0.19 -14.04
N LEU A 8 -51.54 -0.88 -12.91
CA LEU A 8 -52.29 -1.98 -12.25
C LEU A 8 -52.98 -3.07 -13.06
N ALA A 9 -52.82 -4.32 -12.61
CA ALA A 9 -53.94 -5.21 -12.29
C ALA A 9 -53.50 -6.30 -11.26
N VAL A 10 -54.24 -6.35 -10.17
CA VAL A 10 -54.33 -7.40 -9.15
C VAL A 10 -55.34 -8.42 -9.61
N LEU A 11 -55.07 -9.72 -9.41
CA LEU A 11 -56.12 -10.75 -9.37
C LEU A 11 -55.72 -11.86 -8.41
N GLY A 12 -56.43 -11.95 -7.31
CA GLY A 12 -56.42 -13.05 -6.39
C GLY A 12 -57.28 -14.23 -6.85
N ALA A 13 -56.92 -15.41 -6.39
CA ALA A 13 -57.83 -16.56 -6.38
C ALA A 13 -57.59 -17.40 -5.12
N LEU A 14 -58.61 -17.43 -4.29
CA LEU A 14 -58.83 -18.41 -3.22
C LEU A 14 -59.18 -19.78 -3.84
N ALA A 15 -58.70 -20.87 -3.26
CA ALA A 15 -59.35 -22.16 -3.34
C ALA A 15 -59.18 -22.98 -2.06
N LEU A 16 -60.31 -23.53 -1.67
CA LEU A 16 -60.64 -24.16 -0.41
C LEU A 16 -60.02 -25.55 -0.18
N SER A 17 -59.90 -25.83 1.11
CA SER A 17 -59.77 -27.08 1.84
C SER A 17 -60.44 -28.33 1.31
N ALA A 18 -59.76 -29.48 1.46
CA ALA A 18 -60.37 -30.79 1.67
C ALA A 18 -59.61 -31.58 2.72
N MET A 19 -60.29 -31.84 3.84
CA MET A 19 -59.89 -32.81 4.89
C MET A 19 -60.04 -34.23 4.35
N GLY A 20 -59.00 -35.05 4.45
CA GLY A 20 -59.08 -36.50 4.28
C GLY A 20 -58.49 -37.22 5.49
N LEU A 21 -59.34 -37.86 6.28
CA LEU A 21 -59.01 -38.77 7.33
C LEU A 21 -58.33 -40.04 6.77
N VAL A 22 -57.24 -40.47 7.35
CA VAL A 22 -56.64 -41.80 7.12
C VAL A 22 -56.29 -42.41 8.47
N PRO A 23 -56.51 -43.71 8.69
CA PRO A 23 -56.51 -44.35 9.98
C PRO A 23 -55.11 -44.73 10.51
N ALA A 24 -55.00 -44.76 11.82
CA ALA A 24 -53.86 -45.28 12.56
C ALA A 24 -53.72 -46.81 12.42
N ALA A 25 -52.55 -47.26 12.01
CA ALA A 25 -51.98 -48.58 12.41
C ALA A 25 -50.52 -48.72 11.95
N TRP A 26 -49.71 -49.23 12.86
CA TRP A 26 -48.39 -49.81 12.79
C TRP A 26 -47.25 -48.96 13.40
N ALA A 27 -47.17 -49.05 14.69
CA ALA A 27 -45.91 -48.88 15.40
C ALA A 27 -45.01 -50.09 15.07
N ALA A 28 -43.95 -49.84 14.32
CA ALA A 28 -42.82 -50.76 14.21
C ALA A 28 -41.60 -50.05 14.76
N ASP A 29 -41.05 -50.64 15.77
CA ASP A 29 -39.78 -50.35 16.42
C ASP A 29 -38.67 -50.26 15.38
N MET A 30 -38.06 -49.10 15.24
CA MET A 30 -36.79 -48.90 14.58
C MET A 30 -35.91 -48.07 15.47
N SER A 31 -35.24 -48.72 16.40
CA SER A 31 -33.98 -48.27 16.97
C SER A 31 -32.95 -48.19 15.83
N GLN A 32 -32.96 -47.11 15.08
CA GLN A 32 -31.83 -46.73 14.26
C GLN A 32 -30.82 -46.02 15.16
N SER A 33 -29.74 -46.76 15.44
CA SER A 33 -28.48 -46.17 15.82
C SER A 33 -28.17 -45.02 14.85
N GLY A 34 -28.23 -43.77 15.35
CA GLY A 34 -27.75 -42.63 14.62
C GLY A 34 -26.25 -42.84 14.39
N GLU A 35 -25.89 -43.26 13.17
CA GLU A 35 -24.54 -43.07 12.66
C GLU A 35 -24.31 -41.55 12.67
N ALA A 36 -23.53 -41.08 13.65
CA ALA A 36 -22.95 -39.75 13.59
C ALA A 36 -22.22 -39.67 12.24
N SER A 37 -22.65 -38.75 11.40
CA SER A 37 -21.87 -38.38 10.20
C SER A 37 -20.40 -38.27 10.62
N PRO A 38 -19.44 -38.86 9.88
CA PRO A 38 -18.04 -38.74 10.22
C PRO A 38 -17.74 -37.25 10.36
N GLY A 39 -17.39 -36.81 11.57
CA GLY A 39 -17.07 -35.43 11.83
C GLY A 39 -15.96 -35.03 10.87
N LEU A 40 -16.15 -33.97 10.11
CA LEU A 40 -15.13 -33.38 9.26
C LEU A 40 -13.89 -33.17 10.15
N VAL A 41 -12.83 -33.91 9.87
CA VAL A 41 -11.54 -33.74 10.57
C VAL A 41 -10.97 -32.42 10.12
N ASP A 42 -10.71 -31.51 11.07
CA ASP A 42 -10.10 -30.22 10.77
C ASP A 42 -8.69 -30.45 10.21
N THR A 43 -8.40 -29.84 9.06
CA THR A 43 -7.08 -29.84 8.43
C THR A 43 -6.22 -28.77 9.10
N PRO A 44 -5.06 -29.10 9.68
CA PRO A 44 -4.14 -28.09 10.22
C PRO A 44 -3.77 -27.04 9.18
N ILE A 45 -3.67 -25.77 9.57
CA ILE A 45 -3.24 -24.70 8.67
C ILE A 45 -1.86 -25.02 8.07
N SER A 46 -0.94 -25.55 8.86
CA SER A 46 0.41 -25.95 8.40
C SER A 46 0.42 -27.06 7.34
N ASP A 47 -0.64 -27.87 7.26
CA ASP A 47 -0.78 -28.85 6.19
C ASP A 47 -1.36 -28.23 4.92
N ILE A 48 -2.23 -27.22 5.04
CA ILE A 48 -2.71 -26.42 3.91
C ILE A 48 -1.54 -25.62 3.31
N GLN A 49 -0.65 -25.11 4.14
CA GLN A 49 0.57 -24.37 3.78
C GLN A 49 1.74 -25.26 3.38
N ALA A 50 1.52 -26.58 3.23
CA ALA A 50 2.57 -27.47 2.75
C ALA A 50 2.80 -27.22 1.26
N VAL A 51 4.02 -26.81 0.92
CA VAL A 51 4.43 -26.47 -0.45
C VAL A 51 4.43 -27.73 -1.33
N GLY A 52 3.84 -27.61 -2.51
CA GLY A 52 3.79 -28.64 -3.55
C GLY A 52 4.81 -28.37 -4.66
N GLU A 53 4.36 -27.89 -5.80
CA GLU A 53 5.20 -27.52 -6.94
C GLU A 53 5.41 -25.99 -6.93
N GLY A 54 6.67 -25.56 -6.90
CA GLY A 54 7.00 -24.14 -6.71
C GLY A 54 6.69 -23.69 -5.28
N ASP A 55 6.03 -22.56 -5.14
CA ASP A 55 5.59 -21.97 -3.85
C ASP A 55 4.11 -22.25 -3.57
N ASP A 56 3.40 -22.98 -4.47
CA ASP A 56 1.98 -23.27 -4.33
C ASP A 56 1.71 -24.36 -3.29
N SER A 57 0.58 -24.23 -2.58
CA SER A 57 0.08 -25.28 -1.70
C SER A 57 -0.14 -26.61 -2.44
N ALA A 58 0.30 -27.71 -1.85
CA ALA A 58 0.02 -29.06 -2.35
C ALA A 58 -1.49 -29.40 -2.38
N MET A 59 -2.32 -28.60 -1.69
CA MET A 59 -3.77 -28.78 -1.58
C MET A 59 -4.60 -27.89 -2.51
N VAL A 60 -3.99 -27.20 -3.48
CA VAL A 60 -4.73 -26.36 -4.43
C VAL A 60 -5.88 -27.14 -5.07
N GLY A 61 -7.09 -26.54 -5.04
CA GLY A 61 -8.33 -27.14 -5.53
C GLY A 61 -9.05 -28.06 -4.54
N ALA A 62 -8.42 -28.44 -3.43
CA ALA A 62 -9.07 -29.24 -2.38
C ALA A 62 -10.05 -28.39 -1.55
N THR A 63 -11.17 -28.99 -1.15
CA THR A 63 -12.06 -28.42 -0.15
C THR A 63 -11.68 -28.94 1.21
N VAL A 64 -11.35 -28.04 2.12
CA VAL A 64 -10.88 -28.37 3.48
C VAL A 64 -11.69 -27.62 4.53
N THR A 65 -11.64 -28.12 5.77
CA THR A 65 -12.13 -27.40 6.96
C THR A 65 -10.95 -27.20 7.90
N THR A 66 -10.77 -25.98 8.39
CA THR A 66 -9.69 -25.66 9.33
C THR A 66 -10.18 -24.76 10.45
N VAL A 67 -9.40 -24.70 11.54
CA VAL A 67 -9.67 -23.81 12.68
C VAL A 67 -8.50 -22.85 12.88
N GLY A 68 -8.82 -21.57 13.07
CA GLY A 68 -7.82 -20.54 13.33
C GLY A 68 -8.40 -19.36 14.10
N VAL A 69 -7.53 -18.55 14.68
CA VAL A 69 -7.89 -17.28 15.31
C VAL A 69 -7.66 -16.15 14.28
N VAL A 70 -8.65 -15.30 14.11
CA VAL A 70 -8.55 -14.14 13.21
C VAL A 70 -7.49 -13.18 13.74
N THR A 71 -6.49 -12.88 12.91
CA THR A 71 -5.35 -12.01 13.26
C THR A 71 -5.39 -10.66 12.56
N ALA A 72 -6.01 -10.59 11.38
CA ALA A 72 -6.21 -9.37 10.62
C ALA A 72 -7.55 -9.42 9.86
N ALA A 73 -8.17 -8.26 9.64
CA ALA A 73 -9.47 -8.17 8.98
C ALA A 73 -9.54 -6.94 8.06
N TYR A 74 -10.03 -7.14 6.81
CA TYR A 74 -10.08 -6.11 5.76
C TYR A 74 -11.48 -6.04 5.14
N PRO A 75 -12.50 -5.55 5.89
CA PRO A 75 -13.88 -5.55 5.42
C PRO A 75 -14.11 -4.51 4.31
N ALA A 76 -14.74 -4.92 3.21
CA ALA A 76 -15.05 -4.07 2.07
C ALA A 76 -15.86 -2.82 2.44
N ALA A 77 -16.78 -2.95 3.39
CA ALA A 77 -17.65 -1.86 3.82
C ALA A 77 -16.92 -0.68 4.47
N GLU A 78 -15.72 -0.89 5.01
CA GLU A 78 -14.94 0.15 5.69
C GLU A 78 -14.05 0.94 4.73
N SER A 79 -13.84 0.46 3.50
CA SER A 79 -12.85 1.11 2.62
C SER A 79 -13.22 2.54 2.25
N GLY A 80 -14.49 2.83 2.05
CA GLY A 80 -14.91 4.10 1.43
C GLY A 80 -14.21 4.40 0.08
N LEU A 81 -13.23 3.57 -0.29
CA LEU A 81 -12.31 3.71 -1.41
C LEU A 81 -12.62 2.73 -2.56
N GLY A 82 -13.55 1.80 -2.34
CA GLY A 82 -14.09 0.89 -3.37
C GLY A 82 -13.28 -0.39 -3.63
N ALA A 83 -12.06 -0.52 -3.11
CA ALA A 83 -11.26 -1.74 -3.24
C ALA A 83 -10.64 -2.13 -1.90
N THR A 84 -10.73 -3.41 -1.56
CA THR A 84 -10.13 -3.99 -0.34
C THR A 84 -9.50 -5.33 -0.66
N LEU A 85 -8.94 -5.97 0.35
CA LEU A 85 -8.44 -7.34 0.22
C LEU A 85 -9.58 -8.36 0.27
N ASP A 86 -10.81 -7.95 0.62
CA ASP A 86 -12.05 -8.76 0.67
C ASP A 86 -11.89 -10.07 1.48
N GLY A 87 -11.14 -10.00 2.60
CA GLY A 87 -10.83 -11.17 3.39
C GLY A 87 -10.25 -10.84 4.76
N TYR A 88 -9.76 -11.87 5.39
CA TYR A 88 -9.13 -11.82 6.71
C TYR A 88 -8.06 -12.89 6.84
N THR A 89 -7.14 -12.71 7.75
CA THR A 89 -6.10 -13.70 8.04
C THR A 89 -6.44 -14.44 9.30
N ILE A 90 -6.24 -15.76 9.31
CA ILE A 90 -6.33 -16.61 10.49
C ILE A 90 -4.97 -17.24 10.79
N GLN A 91 -4.71 -17.53 12.05
CA GLN A 91 -3.49 -18.24 12.48
C GLN A 91 -3.86 -19.38 13.42
N SER A 92 -3.11 -20.47 13.38
CA SER A 92 -3.30 -21.64 14.25
C SER A 92 -3.35 -21.22 15.72
N PRO A 93 -4.32 -21.72 16.52
CA PRO A 93 -4.43 -21.34 17.92
C PRO A 93 -3.13 -21.61 18.69
N GLY A 94 -2.68 -20.59 19.45
CA GLY A 94 -1.50 -20.67 20.32
C GLY A 94 -0.14 -20.69 19.59
N SER A 95 -0.12 -20.59 18.27
CA SER A 95 1.12 -20.58 17.49
C SER A 95 1.83 -19.22 17.54
N GLY A 96 3.09 -19.16 17.06
CA GLY A 96 3.91 -17.97 17.04
C GLY A 96 4.71 -17.72 18.32
N GLY A 97 5.02 -16.43 18.61
CA GLY A 97 5.76 -16.01 19.81
C GLY A 97 7.27 -16.13 19.71
N THR A 98 7.79 -17.02 18.89
CA THR A 98 9.24 -17.25 18.72
C THR A 98 9.61 -17.37 17.24
N TRP A 99 10.77 -16.84 16.90
CA TRP A 99 11.39 -17.12 15.61
C TRP A 99 12.04 -18.51 15.65
N GLU A 100 11.49 -19.44 14.89
CA GLU A 100 11.97 -20.83 14.84
C GLU A 100 12.87 -21.05 13.64
N PRO A 101 14.20 -21.20 13.83
CA PRO A 101 15.10 -21.53 12.73
C PRO A 101 14.72 -22.87 12.08
N GLY A 102 14.65 -22.88 10.75
CA GLY A 102 14.31 -24.10 9.98
C GLY A 102 12.82 -24.44 9.92
N ARG A 103 11.94 -23.52 10.31
CA ARG A 103 10.50 -23.61 10.01
C ARG A 103 10.32 -23.73 8.50
N THR A 104 9.50 -24.68 8.05
CA THR A 104 9.26 -24.96 6.63
C THR A 104 7.80 -24.78 6.22
N ARG A 105 6.91 -24.49 7.16
CA ARG A 105 5.47 -24.33 6.91
C ARG A 105 4.91 -23.22 7.77
N SER A 106 3.99 -22.47 7.22
CA SER A 106 3.28 -21.43 7.96
C SER A 106 2.14 -21.99 8.81
N ASP A 107 1.85 -21.31 9.92
CA ASP A 107 0.64 -21.48 10.73
C ASP A 107 -0.41 -20.39 10.45
N GLY A 108 -0.16 -19.52 9.45
CA GLY A 108 -1.06 -18.48 8.99
C GLY A 108 -1.77 -18.86 7.70
N LEU A 109 -2.94 -18.31 7.44
CA LEU A 109 -3.71 -18.55 6.22
C LEU A 109 -4.62 -17.35 5.93
N PHE A 110 -4.61 -16.87 4.69
CA PHE A 110 -5.57 -15.87 4.24
C PHE A 110 -6.90 -16.54 3.90
N VAL A 111 -8.01 -15.96 4.36
CA VAL A 111 -9.37 -16.40 4.04
C VAL A 111 -10.04 -15.34 3.18
N TYR A 112 -10.31 -15.70 1.93
CA TYR A 112 -11.09 -14.86 1.02
C TYR A 112 -12.56 -15.04 1.30
N ALA A 113 -13.24 -13.94 1.68
CA ALA A 113 -14.64 -13.97 2.13
C ALA A 113 -15.64 -13.56 1.05
N ASP A 114 -15.14 -13.20 -0.16
CA ASP A 114 -15.94 -12.51 -1.18
C ASP A 114 -16.53 -11.17 -0.66
N LYS A 115 -16.97 -10.31 -1.58
CA LYS A 115 -17.46 -8.94 -1.27
C LYS A 115 -18.70 -8.91 -0.37
N LYS A 116 -19.36 -10.04 -0.19
CA LYS A 116 -20.60 -10.18 0.60
C LYS A 116 -20.43 -11.07 1.84
N GLY A 117 -19.27 -11.67 2.00
CA GLY A 117 -18.95 -12.52 3.14
C GLY A 117 -18.85 -11.71 4.42
N GLU A 118 -19.32 -12.25 5.53
CA GLU A 118 -19.11 -11.68 6.84
C GLU A 118 -17.64 -11.88 7.24
N ILE A 119 -16.98 -10.81 7.66
CA ILE A 119 -15.58 -10.83 8.12
C ILE A 119 -15.59 -10.78 9.64
N PRO A 120 -15.16 -11.86 10.32
CA PRO A 120 -15.09 -11.89 11.77
C PRO A 120 -14.04 -10.92 12.31
N ALA A 121 -14.29 -10.38 13.51
CA ALA A 121 -13.35 -9.45 14.15
C ALA A 121 -12.04 -10.16 14.57
N PRO A 122 -10.89 -9.45 14.55
CA PRO A 122 -9.64 -9.97 15.11
C PRO A 122 -9.81 -10.47 16.54
N GLY A 123 -9.18 -11.61 16.87
CA GLY A 123 -9.32 -12.33 18.12
C GLY A 123 -10.43 -13.37 18.14
N THR A 124 -11.34 -13.38 17.16
CA THR A 124 -12.37 -14.40 17.05
C THR A 124 -11.77 -15.73 16.57
N CYS A 125 -12.06 -16.83 17.28
CA CYS A 125 -11.73 -18.16 16.78
C CYS A 125 -12.82 -18.64 15.82
N VAL A 126 -12.42 -19.13 14.66
CA VAL A 126 -13.34 -19.56 13.60
C VAL A 126 -12.98 -20.93 13.07
N ARG A 127 -14.01 -21.72 12.73
CA ARG A 127 -13.91 -22.88 11.86
C ARG A 127 -14.37 -22.46 10.48
N VAL A 128 -13.51 -22.63 9.48
CA VAL A 128 -13.73 -22.21 8.10
C VAL A 128 -13.69 -23.43 7.18
N THR A 129 -14.70 -23.59 6.34
CA THR A 129 -14.67 -24.54 5.22
C THR A 129 -14.57 -23.76 3.93
N GLY A 130 -13.71 -24.20 3.02
CA GLY A 130 -13.50 -23.54 1.74
C GLY A 130 -12.62 -24.32 0.79
N THR A 131 -12.38 -23.75 -0.38
CA THR A 131 -11.48 -24.33 -1.39
C THR A 131 -10.12 -23.63 -1.32
N VAL A 132 -9.06 -24.41 -1.25
CA VAL A 132 -7.67 -23.91 -1.28
C VAL A 132 -7.33 -23.41 -2.68
N GLY A 133 -6.72 -22.25 -2.76
CA GLY A 133 -6.27 -21.64 -4.01
C GLY A 133 -5.08 -20.73 -3.79
N GLU A 134 -4.47 -20.29 -4.91
CA GLU A 134 -3.35 -19.34 -4.90
C GLU A 134 -3.75 -18.01 -5.53
N PHE A 135 -3.27 -16.91 -4.97
CA PHE A 135 -3.52 -15.57 -5.50
C PHE A 135 -2.22 -14.74 -5.60
N PRO A 136 -1.93 -14.16 -6.78
CA PRO A 136 -2.53 -14.50 -8.08
C PRO A 136 -2.17 -15.92 -8.47
N ALA A 137 -3.03 -16.57 -9.26
CA ALA A 137 -2.72 -17.91 -9.76
C ALA A 137 -1.35 -17.92 -10.44
N THR A 138 -0.54 -18.96 -10.19
CA THR A 138 0.85 -19.12 -10.67
C THR A 138 1.03 -19.02 -12.19
N SER A 139 -0.03 -19.17 -12.97
CA SER A 139 -0.04 -18.93 -14.42
C SER A 139 0.20 -17.45 -14.80
N ALA A 140 0.18 -16.51 -13.86
CA ALA A 140 0.51 -15.12 -14.13
C ALA A 140 2.03 -14.96 -14.29
N LYS A 141 2.51 -14.90 -15.52
CA LYS A 141 3.92 -14.74 -15.86
C LYS A 141 4.59 -13.62 -15.04
N GLY A 142 5.61 -13.97 -14.27
CA GLY A 142 6.48 -13.05 -13.56
C GLY A 142 6.10 -12.75 -12.12
N ASN A 143 5.21 -13.51 -11.52
CA ASN A 143 4.94 -13.44 -10.09
C ASN A 143 5.52 -14.70 -9.40
N PRO A 144 6.71 -14.59 -8.77
CA PRO A 144 7.38 -15.73 -8.17
C PRO A 144 6.78 -16.16 -6.83
N GLN A 145 5.85 -15.36 -6.27
CA GLN A 145 5.27 -15.59 -4.95
C GLN A 145 3.75 -15.40 -5.03
N SER A 146 3.02 -16.46 -4.67
CA SER A 146 1.57 -16.45 -4.53
C SER A 146 1.18 -16.46 -3.05
N LEU A 147 -0.05 -16.07 -2.76
CA LEU A 147 -0.66 -16.13 -1.45
C LEU A 147 -1.56 -17.35 -1.40
N THR A 148 -1.23 -18.32 -0.57
CA THR A 148 -2.14 -19.42 -0.28
C THR A 148 -3.39 -18.89 0.42
N GLN A 149 -4.55 -19.13 -0.17
CA GLN A 149 -5.82 -18.65 0.38
C GLN A 149 -6.89 -19.73 0.43
N LEU A 150 -7.83 -19.56 1.35
CA LEU A 150 -9.03 -20.38 1.46
C LEU A 150 -10.24 -19.57 0.99
N ALA A 151 -10.81 -19.91 -0.17
CA ALA A 151 -12.07 -19.31 -0.62
C ALA A 151 -13.22 -19.87 0.22
N ALA A 152 -13.67 -19.12 1.23
CA ALA A 152 -14.60 -19.58 2.24
C ALA A 152 -16.00 -19.85 1.66
N THR A 153 -16.56 -21.00 2.01
CA THR A 153 -17.96 -21.37 1.72
C THR A 153 -18.83 -21.40 2.98
N SER A 154 -18.21 -21.65 4.15
CA SER A 154 -18.88 -21.49 5.43
C SER A 154 -17.92 -21.07 6.53
N VAL A 155 -18.40 -20.29 7.47
CA VAL A 155 -17.65 -19.80 8.64
C VAL A 155 -18.53 -19.98 9.87
N SER A 156 -17.96 -20.49 10.97
CA SER A 156 -18.64 -20.57 12.27
C SER A 156 -17.66 -20.21 13.39
N VAL A 157 -18.16 -19.54 14.41
CA VAL A 157 -17.38 -19.20 15.61
C VAL A 157 -17.16 -20.45 16.47
N VAL A 158 -15.94 -20.59 16.97
CA VAL A 158 -15.52 -21.64 17.92
C VAL A 158 -15.03 -20.97 19.19
N GLU A 159 -15.32 -21.55 20.34
CA GLU A 159 -14.86 -21.03 21.63
C GLU A 159 -13.61 -21.77 22.14
N GLY A 160 -12.86 -21.13 23.04
CA GLY A 160 -11.78 -21.77 23.79
C GLY A 160 -10.43 -21.83 23.08
N CYS A 161 -10.23 -21.11 21.96
CA CYS A 161 -8.95 -21.05 21.28
C CYS A 161 -7.95 -20.17 22.02
N GLN A 162 -6.71 -20.62 22.12
CA GLN A 162 -5.60 -19.80 22.58
C GLN A 162 -5.22 -18.77 21.49
N ALA A 163 -5.07 -17.51 21.87
CA ALA A 163 -4.64 -16.48 20.92
C ALA A 163 -3.22 -16.77 20.40
N PRO A 164 -2.97 -16.60 19.11
CA PRO A 164 -1.61 -16.66 18.55
C PRO A 164 -0.78 -15.46 19.03
N MET A 165 0.52 -15.65 19.11
CA MET A 165 1.46 -14.61 19.54
C MET A 165 2.29 -14.09 18.37
N PRO A 166 2.46 -12.76 18.23
CA PRO A 166 3.33 -12.21 17.20
C PRO A 166 4.78 -12.66 17.37
N ILE A 167 5.45 -13.00 16.27
CA ILE A 167 6.86 -13.39 16.26
C ILE A 167 7.73 -12.13 16.23
N PRO A 168 8.66 -11.93 17.18
CA PRO A 168 9.60 -10.82 17.14
C PRO A 168 10.48 -10.85 15.87
N ALA A 169 10.58 -9.73 15.15
CA ALA A 169 11.37 -9.62 13.92
C ALA A 169 12.30 -8.40 13.99
N THR A 170 13.62 -8.63 13.99
CA THR A 170 14.64 -7.57 13.97
C THR A 170 15.26 -7.35 12.60
N ARG A 171 14.84 -8.11 11.60
CA ARG A 171 15.27 -8.08 10.21
C ARG A 171 14.18 -8.48 9.27
N VAL A 172 14.38 -8.25 7.99
CA VAL A 172 13.53 -8.80 6.94
C VAL A 172 13.76 -10.31 6.86
N PRO A 173 12.71 -11.16 6.80
CA PRO A 173 12.86 -12.58 6.54
C PRO A 173 13.53 -12.84 5.19
N THR A 174 14.35 -13.88 5.09
CA THR A 174 14.79 -14.38 3.77
C THR A 174 13.58 -14.94 3.00
N PRO A 175 13.66 -15.15 1.68
CA PRO A 175 12.53 -15.70 0.92
C PRO A 175 11.97 -17.00 1.49
N ASP A 176 12.83 -17.98 1.81
CA ASP A 176 12.41 -19.27 2.40
C ASP A 176 11.76 -19.10 3.79
N GLU A 177 12.27 -18.17 4.61
CA GLU A 177 11.66 -17.86 5.90
C GLU A 177 10.34 -17.12 5.74
N ALA A 178 10.22 -16.26 4.73
CA ALA A 178 9.01 -15.49 4.47
C ALA A 178 7.86 -16.41 4.06
N GLU A 179 8.13 -17.40 3.22
CA GLU A 179 7.18 -18.45 2.84
C GLU A 179 6.70 -19.24 4.08
N ALA A 180 7.64 -19.67 4.93
CA ALA A 180 7.31 -20.38 6.16
C ALA A 180 6.61 -19.51 7.23
N LEU A 181 6.49 -18.20 7.00
CA LEU A 181 5.81 -17.23 7.86
C LEU A 181 4.63 -16.54 7.16
N GLU A 182 4.26 -16.99 5.97
CA GLU A 182 3.15 -16.43 5.21
C GLU A 182 1.89 -16.32 6.07
N SER A 183 1.22 -15.17 6.01
CA SER A 183 -0.01 -14.90 6.78
C SER A 183 0.14 -15.00 8.30
N MET A 184 1.36 -15.04 8.86
CA MET A 184 1.58 -15.03 10.32
C MET A 184 1.80 -13.63 10.86
N LEU A 185 1.48 -13.45 12.14
CA LEU A 185 1.73 -12.22 12.89
C LEU A 185 3.22 -12.06 13.19
N LEU A 186 3.79 -10.91 12.80
CA LEU A 186 5.11 -10.47 13.19
C LEU A 186 5.03 -9.21 14.06
N ALA A 187 5.95 -9.08 15.00
CA ALA A 187 6.19 -7.86 15.79
C ALA A 187 7.57 -7.30 15.45
N PRO A 188 7.69 -6.42 14.43
CA PRO A 188 8.97 -5.82 14.10
C PRO A 188 9.53 -5.03 15.28
N GLN A 189 10.80 -5.26 15.62
CA GLN A 189 11.48 -4.72 16.79
C GLN A 189 12.56 -3.73 16.39
N GLY A 190 12.89 -2.82 17.31
CA GLY A 190 13.94 -1.82 17.10
C GLY A 190 13.53 -0.71 16.15
N THR A 191 14.50 0.02 15.63
CA THR A 191 14.30 1.10 14.68
C THR A 191 14.32 0.58 13.26
N TRP A 192 13.34 1.02 12.49
CA TRP A 192 13.28 0.85 11.03
C TRP A 192 13.40 2.23 10.38
N THR A 193 13.89 2.29 9.16
CA THR A 193 14.04 3.55 8.43
C THR A 193 13.33 3.48 7.09
N ILE A 194 12.62 4.55 6.73
CA ILE A 194 12.02 4.68 5.41
C ILE A 194 13.16 4.79 4.39
N THR A 195 13.21 3.86 3.44
CA THR A 195 14.22 3.84 2.38
C THR A 195 13.66 4.19 1.01
N ASP A 196 12.35 4.03 0.80
CA ASP A 196 11.65 4.45 -0.41
C ASP A 196 10.20 4.83 -0.06
N ASN A 197 9.72 5.92 -0.66
CA ASN A 197 8.36 6.42 -0.53
C ASN A 197 7.68 6.68 -1.90
N TYR A 198 8.23 6.12 -2.99
CA TYR A 198 7.75 6.35 -4.35
C TYR A 198 6.30 5.91 -4.54
N GLN A 199 5.92 4.78 -3.94
CA GLN A 199 4.58 4.23 -4.07
C GLN A 199 3.55 4.82 -3.08
N THR A 200 3.98 5.68 -2.15
CA THR A 200 3.12 6.19 -1.09
C THR A 200 1.89 6.94 -1.62
N ASN A 201 2.06 7.77 -2.65
CA ASN A 201 0.94 8.54 -3.20
C ASN A 201 0.04 7.74 -4.15
N GLN A 202 0.47 6.54 -4.57
CA GLN A 202 -0.32 5.68 -5.46
C GLN A 202 -1.01 4.54 -4.71
N TYR A 203 -0.30 3.91 -3.78
CA TYR A 203 -0.78 2.71 -3.08
C TYR A 203 -0.66 2.80 -1.55
N GLY A 204 -0.34 3.97 -1.01
CA GLY A 204 -0.21 4.16 0.44
C GLY A 204 1.01 3.48 1.06
N THR A 205 1.87 2.80 0.30
CA THR A 205 2.96 1.98 0.81
C THR A 205 4.24 2.78 1.11
N LEU A 206 4.99 2.31 2.10
CA LEU A 206 6.36 2.77 2.43
C LEU A 206 7.31 1.59 2.36
N THR A 207 8.49 1.74 1.75
CA THR A 207 9.53 0.72 1.85
C THR A 207 10.45 1.01 3.02
N LEU A 208 10.65 0.02 3.88
CA LEU A 208 11.42 0.10 5.12
C LEU A 208 12.65 -0.79 5.06
N THR A 209 13.67 -0.42 5.83
CA THR A 209 14.84 -1.24 6.13
C THR A 209 15.10 -1.23 7.63
N PRO A 210 15.55 -2.32 8.26
CA PRO A 210 15.92 -2.31 9.67
C PRO A 210 17.21 -1.49 9.89
N GLY A 211 17.25 -0.77 11.01
CA GLY A 211 18.35 0.11 11.39
C GLY A 211 18.02 1.58 11.20
N GLU A 212 19.03 2.44 11.39
CA GLU A 212 18.87 3.89 11.51
C GLU A 212 19.24 4.69 10.26
N SER A 213 19.55 3.99 9.16
CA SER A 213 19.95 4.64 7.91
C SER A 213 19.22 4.03 6.72
N PRO A 214 18.78 4.86 5.76
CA PRO A 214 18.17 4.35 4.54
C PRO A 214 19.20 3.59 3.69
N LEU A 215 18.70 2.72 2.83
CA LEU A 215 19.51 2.07 1.81
C LEU A 215 20.02 3.12 0.81
N ARG A 216 21.22 2.94 0.30
CA ARG A 216 21.84 3.84 -0.68
C ARG A 216 21.90 3.14 -2.03
N SER A 217 21.79 3.91 -3.11
CA SER A 217 22.04 3.40 -4.46
C SER A 217 23.45 2.82 -4.55
N ALA A 218 23.60 1.69 -5.23
CA ALA A 218 24.88 1.00 -5.28
C ALA A 218 26.02 1.89 -5.81
N THR A 219 25.75 2.67 -6.85
CA THR A 219 26.75 3.53 -7.48
C THR A 219 27.17 4.74 -6.64
N ASP A 220 26.46 5.04 -5.55
CA ASP A 220 26.90 5.99 -4.52
C ASP A 220 27.98 5.41 -3.60
N VAL A 221 28.14 4.08 -3.57
CA VAL A 221 28.97 3.38 -2.59
C VAL A 221 30.09 2.60 -3.25
N VAL A 222 29.82 1.96 -4.41
CA VAL A 222 30.75 1.12 -5.14
C VAL A 222 30.75 1.48 -6.63
N ALA A 223 31.84 1.15 -7.34
CA ALA A 223 31.93 1.36 -8.79
C ALA A 223 30.89 0.52 -9.55
N PRO A 224 30.39 0.99 -10.70
CA PRO A 224 29.53 0.22 -11.58
C PRO A 224 30.14 -1.14 -11.96
N GLY A 225 29.30 -2.18 -12.04
CA GLY A 225 29.73 -3.53 -12.40
C GLY A 225 29.15 -4.60 -11.48
N GLN A 226 29.90 -5.70 -11.26
CA GLN A 226 29.43 -6.80 -10.40
C GLN A 226 29.22 -6.35 -8.96
N ALA A 227 30.16 -5.56 -8.40
CA ALA A 227 30.04 -5.04 -7.03
C ALA A 227 28.76 -4.22 -6.81
N ALA A 228 28.35 -3.43 -7.81
CA ALA A 228 27.08 -2.68 -7.75
C ALA A 228 25.86 -3.62 -7.77
N ARG A 229 25.87 -4.65 -8.61
CA ARG A 229 24.78 -5.66 -8.63
C ARG A 229 24.68 -6.42 -7.31
N ASP A 230 25.82 -6.82 -6.73
CA ASP A 230 25.84 -7.53 -5.45
C ASP A 230 25.33 -6.64 -4.32
N TYR A 231 25.69 -5.35 -4.37
CA TYR A 231 25.20 -4.35 -3.40
C TYR A 231 23.69 -4.13 -3.51
N GLU A 232 23.14 -4.03 -4.73
CA GLU A 232 21.67 -3.92 -4.94
C GLU A 232 20.93 -5.19 -4.50
N ALA A 233 21.49 -6.38 -4.74
CA ALA A 233 20.91 -7.62 -4.24
C ALA A 233 20.89 -7.65 -2.70
N ALA A 234 21.95 -7.18 -2.05
CA ALA A 234 21.99 -7.04 -0.59
C ALA A 234 21.00 -5.99 -0.07
N ASN A 235 20.78 -4.90 -0.81
CA ASN A 235 19.75 -3.91 -0.50
C ASN A 235 18.34 -4.53 -0.58
N ALA A 236 18.05 -5.22 -1.68
CA ALA A 236 16.76 -5.89 -1.87
C ALA A 236 16.43 -6.88 -0.74
N ALA A 237 17.44 -7.63 -0.26
CA ALA A 237 17.28 -8.57 0.85
C ALA A 237 17.00 -7.89 2.22
N ARG A 238 17.18 -6.58 2.32
CA ARG A 238 16.94 -5.80 3.55
C ARG A 238 15.77 -4.82 3.41
N ALA A 239 15.07 -4.81 2.30
CA ALA A 239 13.94 -3.93 2.05
C ALA A 239 12.63 -4.70 2.19
N ILE A 240 11.64 -4.10 2.82
CA ILE A 240 10.28 -4.63 2.89
C ILE A 240 9.27 -3.49 2.83
N ALA A 241 8.19 -3.68 2.07
CA ALA A 241 7.12 -2.70 2.03
C ALA A 241 6.23 -2.83 3.27
N LEU A 242 5.82 -1.70 3.83
CA LEU A 242 4.69 -1.58 4.75
C LEU A 242 3.50 -1.10 3.92
N ASP A 243 2.46 -1.92 3.85
CA ASP A 243 1.26 -1.65 3.06
C ASP A 243 0.21 -0.90 3.88
N ASP A 244 -0.90 -0.50 3.27
CA ASP A 244 -1.99 0.25 3.90
C ASP A 244 -3.27 -0.59 4.14
N GLY A 245 -3.25 -1.87 3.77
CA GLY A 245 -4.37 -2.81 3.92
C GLY A 245 -5.42 -2.71 2.82
N THR A 246 -5.10 -2.07 1.66
CA THR A 246 -6.01 -1.98 0.51
C THR A 246 -5.32 -2.27 -0.82
N ASN A 247 -6.12 -2.58 -1.85
CA ASN A 247 -5.67 -2.66 -3.25
C ASN A 247 -6.00 -1.37 -4.04
N THR A 248 -6.31 -0.28 -3.35
CA THR A 248 -6.79 0.94 -4.00
C THR A 248 -5.65 1.73 -4.62
N ASN A 249 -5.79 2.07 -5.89
CA ASN A 249 -4.94 3.08 -6.50
C ASN A 249 -5.45 4.48 -6.13
N LEU A 250 -4.81 5.12 -5.15
CA LEU A 250 -5.21 6.40 -4.57
C LEU A 250 -5.11 7.59 -5.56
N GLN A 251 -4.36 7.43 -6.66
CA GLN A 251 -4.30 8.42 -7.74
C GLN A 251 -5.52 8.36 -8.66
N LYS A 252 -6.33 7.30 -8.58
CA LYS A 252 -7.52 7.11 -9.40
C LYS A 252 -8.76 7.29 -8.53
N GLY A 253 -9.53 8.31 -8.81
CA GLY A 253 -10.80 8.53 -8.12
C GLY A 253 -10.78 9.67 -7.10
N THR A 254 -11.60 9.56 -6.08
CA THR A 254 -11.89 10.61 -5.09
C THR A 254 -11.20 10.39 -3.75
N ALA A 255 -10.02 9.77 -3.73
CA ALA A 255 -9.28 9.57 -2.48
C ALA A 255 -9.05 10.92 -1.78
N THR A 256 -9.40 11.00 -0.50
CA THR A 256 -9.17 12.16 0.36
C THR A 256 -7.78 12.09 1.00
N GLU A 257 -7.35 13.14 1.68
CA GLU A 257 -6.09 13.15 2.44
C GLU A 257 -6.05 12.03 3.50
N ALA A 258 -7.19 11.69 4.10
CA ALA A 258 -7.28 10.60 5.07
C ALA A 258 -6.91 9.23 4.48
N ALA A 259 -7.01 9.04 3.16
CA ALA A 259 -6.58 7.82 2.51
C ALA A 259 -5.08 7.56 2.65
N TYR A 260 -4.28 8.61 2.82
CA TYR A 260 -2.82 8.52 2.99
C TYR A 260 -2.47 8.43 4.47
N ALA A 261 -2.77 7.31 5.11
CA ALA A 261 -2.68 7.14 6.56
C ALA A 261 -1.30 7.45 7.15
N TYR A 262 -0.22 7.14 6.41
CA TYR A 262 1.16 7.41 6.84
C TYR A 262 1.60 8.86 6.65
N LEU A 263 0.79 9.68 5.98
CA LEU A 263 1.01 11.13 5.81
C LEU A 263 0.04 11.96 6.67
N ALA A 264 -0.78 11.31 7.48
CA ALA A 264 -1.77 11.97 8.32
C ALA A 264 -1.12 12.97 9.28
N ASN A 265 -1.89 13.98 9.67
CA ASN A 265 -1.45 15.03 10.61
C ASN A 265 -0.27 15.89 10.12
N GLY A 266 -0.06 15.95 8.79
CA GLY A 266 0.99 16.78 8.20
C GLY A 266 2.42 16.27 8.47
N SER A 267 2.56 15.05 8.98
CA SER A 267 3.87 14.41 9.16
C SER A 267 4.34 13.84 7.84
N PRO A 268 5.45 14.31 7.25
CA PRO A 268 5.96 13.76 6.01
C PRO A 268 6.62 12.40 6.25
N ALA A 269 6.28 11.40 5.44
CA ALA A 269 6.99 10.11 5.41
C ALA A 269 8.22 10.23 4.48
N ARG A 270 9.29 10.83 4.97
CA ARG A 270 10.50 11.06 4.18
C ARG A 270 11.46 9.88 4.24
N VAL A 271 12.19 9.65 3.16
CA VAL A 271 13.37 8.78 3.19
C VAL A 271 14.35 9.26 4.25
N GLY A 272 14.83 8.34 5.09
CA GLY A 272 15.67 8.62 6.25
C GLY A 272 14.91 8.91 7.56
N TYR A 273 13.58 9.00 7.54
CA TYR A 273 12.80 9.07 8.77
C TYR A 273 12.68 7.69 9.41
N HIS A 274 12.68 7.67 10.75
CA HIS A 274 12.61 6.46 11.53
C HIS A 274 11.16 6.02 11.76
N VAL A 275 11.00 4.73 11.79
CA VAL A 275 9.72 4.04 12.00
C VAL A 275 9.85 3.10 13.19
N ALA A 276 8.96 3.25 14.15
CA ALA A 276 8.80 2.34 15.26
C ALA A 276 7.45 1.65 15.18
N PHE A 277 7.43 0.32 15.18
CA PHE A 277 6.21 -0.45 15.20
C PHE A 277 5.59 -0.46 16.60
N THR A 278 4.30 -0.14 16.67
CA THR A 278 3.51 -0.09 17.92
C THR A 278 2.45 -1.18 17.97
N LYS A 279 2.18 -1.82 16.83
CA LYS A 279 1.25 -2.94 16.68
C LYS A 279 1.91 -4.01 15.81
N PRO A 280 1.52 -5.29 15.95
CA PRO A 280 1.95 -6.33 15.04
C PRO A 280 1.44 -6.09 13.61
N VAL A 281 2.07 -6.77 12.67
CA VAL A 281 1.73 -6.81 11.25
C VAL A 281 1.63 -8.26 10.79
N VAL A 282 0.98 -8.50 9.67
CA VAL A 282 0.94 -9.80 9.00
C VAL A 282 1.97 -9.79 7.87
N LEU A 283 2.69 -10.90 7.69
CA LEU A 283 3.59 -11.07 6.55
C LEU A 283 2.82 -11.72 5.40
N GLU A 284 2.64 -11.03 4.30
CA GLU A 284 1.88 -11.53 3.15
C GLU A 284 2.60 -11.27 1.83
N PRO A 285 2.56 -12.20 0.85
CA PRO A 285 2.99 -11.93 -0.50
C PRO A 285 1.97 -11.02 -1.22
N ARG A 286 2.45 -9.91 -1.77
CA ARG A 286 1.67 -8.98 -2.58
C ARG A 286 2.52 -8.47 -3.75
N HIS A 287 1.94 -8.46 -4.94
CA HIS A 287 2.61 -7.93 -6.15
C HIS A 287 4.01 -8.52 -6.40
N GLY A 288 4.23 -9.79 -6.04
CA GLY A 288 5.47 -10.52 -6.29
C GLY A 288 6.57 -10.34 -5.24
N SER A 289 6.24 -9.80 -4.07
CA SER A 289 7.15 -9.72 -2.91
C SER A 289 6.39 -9.78 -1.60
N PHE A 290 7.06 -10.22 -0.54
CA PHE A 290 6.48 -10.16 0.79
C PHE A 290 6.43 -8.72 1.31
N VAL A 291 5.32 -8.40 1.98
CA VAL A 291 5.07 -7.09 2.59
C VAL A 291 4.60 -7.25 4.04
N PHE A 292 4.78 -6.21 4.83
CA PHE A 292 4.10 -6.07 6.12
C PHE A 292 2.71 -5.48 5.90
N GLN A 293 1.68 -6.28 6.12
CA GLN A 293 0.29 -5.82 6.12
C GLN A 293 -0.12 -5.37 7.53
N PRO A 294 -0.74 -4.20 7.69
CA PRO A 294 -1.40 -3.86 8.96
C PRO A 294 -2.50 -4.88 9.28
N THR A 295 -2.76 -5.14 10.56
CA THR A 295 -3.82 -6.06 10.99
C THR A 295 -5.25 -5.56 10.74
N ALA A 296 -5.39 -4.33 10.27
CA ALA A 296 -6.62 -3.71 9.79
C ALA A 296 -6.27 -2.69 8.71
N MET A 297 -7.22 -2.37 7.84
CA MET A 297 -7.07 -1.31 6.86
C MET A 297 -6.77 0.02 7.55
N VAL A 298 -5.67 0.68 7.16
CA VAL A 298 -5.26 2.00 7.68
C VAL A 298 -5.61 3.14 6.72
N ALA A 299 -5.77 2.85 5.44
CA ALA A 299 -6.25 3.83 4.48
C ALA A 299 -7.61 4.39 4.91
N GLY A 300 -7.69 5.70 5.12
CA GLY A 300 -8.86 6.36 5.70
C GLY A 300 -8.97 6.30 7.23
N HIS A 301 -8.10 5.52 7.89
CA HIS A 301 -8.10 5.28 9.34
C HIS A 301 -6.69 5.43 9.93
N PRO A 302 -6.10 6.64 9.94
CA PRO A 302 -4.72 6.83 10.40
C PRO A 302 -4.48 6.43 11.87
N ASP A 303 -5.52 6.39 12.69
CA ASP A 303 -5.50 5.91 14.07
C ASP A 303 -5.21 4.41 14.19
N ARG A 304 -5.43 3.66 13.11
CA ARG A 304 -5.12 2.23 13.03
C ARG A 304 -3.67 1.96 12.62
N SER A 305 -2.89 2.98 12.25
CA SER A 305 -1.48 2.81 11.85
C SER A 305 -0.74 1.87 12.82
N PRO A 306 0.01 0.88 12.31
CA PRO A 306 0.83 0.02 13.16
C PRO A 306 2.16 0.68 13.54
N VAL A 307 2.43 1.90 13.05
CA VAL A 307 3.72 2.56 13.23
C VAL A 307 3.57 4.00 13.69
N THR A 308 4.62 4.50 14.35
CA THR A 308 4.91 5.92 14.51
C THR A 308 6.11 6.28 13.64
N ILE A 309 6.03 7.43 12.95
CA ILE A 309 7.09 7.95 12.09
C ILE A 309 7.67 9.18 12.77
N THR A 310 9.00 9.21 12.94
CA THR A 310 9.73 10.32 13.56
C THR A 310 10.90 10.75 12.69
N GLY A 311 11.19 12.04 12.68
CA GLY A 311 12.31 12.59 11.94
C GLY A 311 12.21 14.09 11.83
N GLN A 312 13.32 14.72 11.48
CA GLN A 312 13.39 16.14 11.22
C GLN A 312 14.05 16.36 9.86
N ARG A 313 13.50 17.28 9.08
CA ARG A 313 14.19 17.75 7.89
C ARG A 313 15.47 18.45 8.32
N PRO A 314 16.66 18.04 7.82
CA PRO A 314 17.88 18.79 8.09
C PRO A 314 17.74 20.20 7.57
N GLY A 315 18.35 21.16 8.27
CA GLY A 315 18.50 22.53 7.81
C GLY A 315 19.43 22.62 6.60
N ALA A 316 19.67 23.83 6.11
CA ALA A 316 20.66 24.08 5.09
C ALA A 316 22.04 23.59 5.58
N PRO A 317 22.86 22.96 4.71
CA PRO A 317 24.19 22.51 5.10
C PRO A 317 25.07 23.70 5.50
N THR A 318 25.87 23.53 6.56
CA THR A 318 26.89 24.51 6.92
C THR A 318 28.15 24.18 6.14
N VAL A 319 28.56 25.10 5.26
CA VAL A 319 29.81 24.98 4.50
C VAL A 319 30.78 26.09 4.94
N GLY A 320 32.06 25.80 4.92
CA GLY A 320 33.13 26.77 5.25
C GLY A 320 33.56 27.56 4.01
N GLY A 321 34.49 28.51 4.21
CA GLY A 321 35.07 29.35 3.16
C GLY A 321 34.49 30.74 3.13
N ASP A 322 35.17 31.63 2.39
CA ASP A 322 34.78 33.03 2.26
C ASP A 322 33.81 33.29 1.11
N THR A 323 33.67 32.33 0.19
CA THR A 323 32.77 32.37 -0.95
C THR A 323 32.05 31.04 -1.05
N ARG A 324 30.72 31.06 -1.13
CA ARG A 324 29.86 29.89 -1.26
C ARG A 324 29.30 29.82 -2.67
N VAL A 325 29.52 28.68 -3.32
CA VAL A 325 28.98 28.39 -4.66
C VAL A 325 28.01 27.25 -4.55
N ALA A 326 26.85 27.38 -5.16
CA ALA A 326 25.84 26.34 -5.24
C ALA A 326 25.43 26.05 -6.68
N THR A 327 24.96 24.83 -6.92
CA THR A 327 24.19 24.45 -8.11
C THR A 327 22.77 24.12 -7.69
N PHE A 328 21.79 24.47 -8.52
CA PHE A 328 20.38 24.25 -8.20
C PHE A 328 19.59 23.98 -9.48
N ASN A 329 19.11 22.76 -9.65
CA ASN A 329 18.14 22.44 -10.68
C ASN A 329 16.76 22.93 -10.23
N VAL A 330 16.16 23.85 -11.00
CA VAL A 330 14.88 24.49 -10.67
C VAL A 330 13.65 23.71 -11.19
N LEU A 331 13.85 22.51 -11.69
CA LEU A 331 12.80 21.60 -12.17
C LEU A 331 11.86 22.31 -13.18
N ASN A 332 12.43 22.68 -14.33
CA ASN A 332 11.72 23.35 -15.40
C ASN A 332 10.99 24.65 -14.91
N TYR A 333 11.76 25.63 -14.41
CA TYR A 333 11.21 26.93 -14.13
C TYR A 333 10.95 27.69 -15.42
N PHE A 334 9.71 27.65 -15.87
CA PHE A 334 9.21 28.28 -17.09
C PHE A 334 8.21 29.36 -16.71
N SER A 335 8.47 30.60 -17.08
CA SER A 335 7.53 31.70 -16.88
C SER A 335 6.41 31.74 -17.93
N ASP A 336 6.61 31.08 -19.05
CA ASP A 336 5.58 30.79 -20.04
C ASP A 336 4.83 29.52 -19.64
N LEU A 337 3.49 29.57 -19.61
CA LEU A 337 2.67 28.55 -18.96
C LEU A 337 1.95 27.65 -19.98
N GLY A 338 1.70 26.40 -19.57
CA GLY A 338 0.94 25.46 -20.40
C GLY A 338 -0.44 25.96 -20.79
N VAL A 339 -1.13 26.67 -19.88
CA VAL A 339 -2.46 27.23 -20.13
C VAL A 339 -2.50 28.28 -21.25
N ASP A 340 -1.38 28.92 -21.52
CA ASP A 340 -1.27 29.97 -22.56
C ASP A 340 -0.84 29.37 -23.92
N GLU A 341 -0.43 28.10 -23.99
CA GLU A 341 -0.07 27.40 -25.23
C GLU A 341 -1.25 26.65 -25.83
N ALA A 342 -1.65 27.00 -27.04
CA ALA A 342 -2.77 26.37 -27.75
C ALA A 342 -2.57 24.86 -27.92
N GLY A 343 -3.53 24.06 -27.46
CA GLY A 343 -3.47 22.61 -27.54
C GLY A 343 -2.58 21.92 -26.49
N CYS A 344 -1.97 22.67 -25.58
CA CYS A 344 -1.24 22.12 -24.46
C CYS A 344 -2.18 21.39 -23.52
N THR A 345 -1.71 20.26 -22.98
CA THR A 345 -2.35 19.52 -21.90
C THR A 345 -1.47 19.49 -20.67
N GLY A 346 -1.97 18.98 -19.55
CA GLY A 346 -1.19 18.89 -18.31
C GLY A 346 -1.25 17.52 -17.66
N TYR A 347 -0.29 17.29 -16.77
CA TYR A 347 -0.39 16.21 -15.80
C TYR A 347 -1.36 16.63 -14.68
N PRO A 348 -2.46 15.90 -14.48
CA PRO A 348 -3.40 16.25 -13.42
C PRO A 348 -2.86 15.83 -12.05
N ASP A 349 -3.24 16.59 -11.04
CA ASP A 349 -3.20 16.13 -9.66
C ASP A 349 -4.37 15.17 -9.36
N ARG A 350 -4.51 14.75 -8.09
CA ARG A 350 -5.61 13.87 -7.65
C ARG A 350 -7.01 14.47 -7.79
N THR A 351 -7.12 15.78 -7.91
CA THR A 351 -8.41 16.48 -8.12
C THR A 351 -8.76 16.66 -9.59
N GLY A 352 -7.82 16.34 -10.48
CA GLY A 352 -7.94 16.52 -11.93
C GLY A 352 -7.43 17.88 -12.42
N ALA A 353 -6.93 18.74 -11.54
CA ALA A 353 -6.35 20.02 -11.92
C ALA A 353 -4.95 19.82 -12.56
N PHE A 354 -4.70 20.44 -13.69
CA PHE A 354 -3.40 20.35 -14.36
C PHE A 354 -2.34 21.15 -13.61
N VAL A 355 -1.26 20.48 -13.20
CA VAL A 355 -0.13 21.05 -12.46
C VAL A 355 1.05 21.37 -13.37
N THR A 356 1.47 20.41 -14.17
CA THR A 356 2.66 20.53 -15.06
C THR A 356 2.26 20.32 -16.51
N ALA A 357 2.84 21.10 -17.42
CA ALA A 357 2.63 21.00 -18.86
C ALA A 357 3.05 19.62 -19.39
N LYS A 358 2.27 19.06 -20.33
CA LYS A 358 2.48 17.74 -20.90
C LYS A 358 2.32 17.78 -22.42
N LYS A 359 3.36 17.36 -23.14
CA LYS A 359 3.38 17.35 -24.62
C LYS A 359 3.19 18.75 -25.20
N CYS A 360 3.77 19.75 -24.58
CA CYS A 360 3.76 21.15 -24.99
C CYS A 360 5.18 21.59 -25.33
N LYS A 361 5.35 22.78 -25.89
CA LYS A 361 6.66 23.41 -26.07
C LYS A 361 7.22 23.84 -24.70
N VAL A 362 6.37 24.47 -23.87
CA VAL A 362 6.70 24.77 -22.47
C VAL A 362 6.71 23.49 -21.64
N ARG A 363 7.54 23.44 -20.59
CA ARG A 363 7.74 22.24 -19.75
C ARG A 363 7.36 22.44 -18.30
N GLY A 364 7.29 23.68 -17.85
CA GLY A 364 7.06 24.03 -16.45
C GLY A 364 5.61 23.90 -16.01
N ALA A 365 5.19 24.81 -15.15
CA ALA A 365 3.86 24.83 -14.61
C ALA A 365 2.78 24.99 -15.69
N PHE A 366 1.66 24.29 -15.52
CA PHE A 366 0.53 24.40 -16.44
C PHE A 366 -0.27 25.68 -16.20
N SER A 367 -0.51 26.03 -14.94
CA SER A 367 -1.36 27.17 -14.54
C SER A 367 -0.59 28.22 -13.73
N ARG A 368 -1.17 29.42 -13.63
CA ARG A 368 -0.62 30.51 -12.80
C ARG A 368 -0.51 30.14 -11.32
N GLU A 369 -1.46 29.37 -10.81
CA GLU A 369 -1.44 28.89 -9.43
C GLU A 369 -0.31 27.85 -9.22
N ALA A 370 -0.17 26.90 -10.12
CA ALA A 370 0.91 25.92 -10.07
C ALA A 370 2.29 26.60 -10.17
N PHE A 371 2.42 27.63 -11.02
CA PHE A 371 3.64 28.42 -11.13
C PHE A 371 3.96 29.19 -9.84
N ALA A 372 2.99 29.86 -9.25
CA ALA A 372 3.19 30.60 -7.99
C ALA A 372 3.64 29.66 -6.87
N ASN A 373 3.07 28.44 -6.79
CA ASN A 373 3.47 27.42 -5.83
C ASN A 373 4.90 26.90 -6.09
N GLN A 374 5.30 26.76 -7.35
CA GLN A 374 6.66 26.36 -7.73
C GLN A 374 7.66 27.48 -7.40
N GLU A 375 7.39 28.71 -7.83
CA GLU A 375 8.24 29.89 -7.63
C GLU A 375 8.51 30.14 -6.13
N ALA A 376 7.48 30.09 -5.28
CA ALA A 376 7.63 30.31 -3.85
C ALA A 376 8.60 29.32 -3.20
N LYS A 377 8.55 28.05 -3.60
CA LYS A 377 9.45 27.00 -3.07
C LYS A 377 10.89 27.19 -3.56
N ILE A 378 11.08 27.54 -4.83
CA ILE A 378 12.39 27.77 -5.43
C ILE A 378 13.05 29.00 -4.78
N VAL A 379 12.32 30.09 -4.64
CA VAL A 379 12.79 31.34 -3.98
C VAL A 379 13.22 31.06 -2.55
N SER A 380 12.37 30.39 -1.77
CA SER A 380 12.70 30.04 -0.39
C SER A 380 13.94 29.14 -0.29
N ALA A 381 14.07 28.16 -1.20
CA ALA A 381 15.21 27.26 -1.21
C ALA A 381 16.53 27.96 -1.59
N ILE A 382 16.54 28.79 -2.65
CA ILE A 382 17.74 29.49 -3.09
C ILE A 382 18.20 30.49 -2.02
N ASN A 383 17.30 31.28 -1.46
CA ASN A 383 17.65 32.23 -0.38
C ASN A 383 18.17 31.50 0.88
N ALA A 384 17.65 30.30 1.18
CA ALA A 384 18.12 29.50 2.32
C ALA A 384 19.52 28.87 2.11
N LEU A 385 20.02 28.75 0.88
CA LEU A 385 21.37 28.25 0.61
C LEU A 385 22.46 29.19 1.18
N GLY A 386 22.19 30.49 1.28
CA GLY A 386 23.15 31.49 1.70
C GLY A 386 24.38 31.51 0.79
N ALA A 387 24.22 31.23 -0.49
CA ALA A 387 25.28 31.19 -1.48
C ALA A 387 25.55 32.57 -2.09
N ASP A 388 26.81 32.84 -2.42
CA ASP A 388 27.21 34.07 -3.13
C ASP A 388 27.05 33.94 -4.66
N VAL A 389 27.14 32.70 -5.15
CA VAL A 389 26.95 32.35 -6.57
C VAL A 389 26.10 31.10 -6.66
N VAL A 390 25.06 31.12 -7.49
CA VAL A 390 24.22 29.96 -7.78
C VAL A 390 24.18 29.70 -9.29
N ALA A 391 24.61 28.50 -9.71
CA ALA A 391 24.38 28.03 -11.06
C ALA A 391 23.02 27.34 -11.12
N LEU A 392 22.16 27.73 -12.07
CA LEU A 392 20.82 27.20 -12.23
C LEU A 392 20.76 26.30 -13.45
N GLU A 393 20.10 25.14 -13.31
CA GLU A 393 19.77 24.24 -14.38
C GLU A 393 18.24 24.18 -14.58
N GLU A 394 17.81 23.86 -15.79
CA GLU A 394 16.41 23.76 -16.20
C GLU A 394 15.62 25.07 -16.11
N ILE A 395 16.28 26.20 -16.30
CA ILE A 395 15.59 27.46 -16.46
C ILE A 395 15.18 27.68 -17.92
N GLU A 396 14.02 28.27 -18.15
CA GLU A 396 13.50 28.51 -19.49
C GLU A 396 14.38 29.47 -20.29
N ASN A 397 14.54 29.16 -21.59
CA ASN A 397 14.96 30.09 -22.61
C ASN A 397 13.80 30.32 -23.59
N PRO A 398 12.98 31.38 -23.43
CA PRO A 398 11.78 31.61 -24.23
C PRO A 398 12.05 31.72 -25.73
N VAL A 399 13.22 32.20 -26.12
CA VAL A 399 13.60 32.27 -27.53
C VAL A 399 13.81 30.87 -28.11
N ALA A 400 14.52 30.00 -27.40
CA ALA A 400 14.76 28.62 -27.86
C ALA A 400 13.46 27.80 -27.93
N VAL A 401 12.52 28.06 -27.02
CA VAL A 401 11.20 27.43 -27.02
C VAL A 401 10.27 28.00 -28.08
N GLY A 402 10.56 29.23 -28.55
CA GLY A 402 9.76 29.91 -29.56
C GLY A 402 8.48 30.56 -29.01
N VAL A 403 8.51 31.00 -27.76
CA VAL A 403 7.38 31.65 -27.06
C VAL A 403 7.66 33.11 -26.70
N GLY A 404 8.93 33.57 -26.78
CA GLY A 404 9.35 34.94 -26.46
C GLY A 404 10.50 35.42 -27.30
N THR A 405 10.91 36.68 -27.10
CA THR A 405 12.00 37.36 -27.81
C THR A 405 13.21 37.68 -26.92
N ASP A 406 13.06 37.56 -25.59
CA ASP A 406 14.12 37.74 -24.63
C ASP A 406 14.54 36.38 -24.05
N ARG A 407 15.82 36.02 -24.25
CA ARG A 407 16.41 34.76 -23.77
C ARG A 407 16.36 34.63 -22.23
N ASP A 408 16.56 35.75 -21.58
CA ASP A 408 16.78 35.78 -20.14
C ASP A 408 15.51 36.18 -19.32
N ALA A 409 14.35 36.31 -20.00
CA ALA A 409 13.11 36.79 -19.36
C ALA A 409 12.72 35.97 -18.12
N SER A 410 12.78 34.64 -18.18
CA SER A 410 12.46 33.76 -17.04
C SER A 410 13.50 33.86 -15.92
N LEU A 411 14.77 34.03 -16.26
CA LEU A 411 15.84 34.26 -15.28
C LEU A 411 15.68 35.61 -14.59
N ALA A 412 15.39 36.68 -15.36
CA ALA A 412 15.12 38.01 -14.81
C ALA A 412 13.93 37.99 -13.84
N ARG A 413 12.85 37.28 -14.20
CA ARG A 413 11.70 37.09 -13.32
C ARG A 413 12.06 36.38 -12.01
N LEU A 414 12.85 35.30 -12.08
CA LEU A 414 13.29 34.60 -10.87
C LEU A 414 14.12 35.50 -9.97
N VAL A 415 15.04 36.29 -10.55
CA VAL A 415 15.86 37.27 -9.80
C VAL A 415 15.00 38.33 -9.17
N GLU A 416 13.96 38.81 -9.85
CA GLU A 416 12.99 39.74 -9.26
C GLU A 416 12.29 39.14 -8.03
N ALA A 417 11.81 37.88 -8.14
CA ALA A 417 11.17 37.15 -7.05
C ALA A 417 12.14 36.91 -5.87
N LEU A 418 13.38 36.54 -6.14
CA LEU A 418 14.44 36.39 -5.12
C LEU A 418 14.72 37.69 -4.39
N ASN A 419 14.82 38.80 -5.12
CA ASN A 419 15.03 40.14 -4.50
C ASN A 419 13.82 40.63 -3.73
N LYS A 420 12.62 40.27 -4.13
CA LYS A 420 11.40 40.61 -3.40
C LYS A 420 11.39 39.94 -2.01
N ASP A 421 11.91 38.72 -1.91
CA ASP A 421 11.96 37.97 -0.66
C ASP A 421 13.17 38.35 0.21
N ALA A 422 14.37 38.38 -0.36
CA ALA A 422 15.64 38.61 0.35
C ALA A 422 16.01 40.07 0.54
N GLY A 423 15.37 41.02 -0.15
CA GLY A 423 15.70 42.42 -0.21
C GLY A 423 16.25 42.87 -1.57
N ALA A 424 15.91 44.11 -1.94
CA ALA A 424 16.28 44.66 -3.25
C ALA A 424 17.80 44.67 -3.47
N GLY A 425 18.25 44.17 -4.62
CA GLY A 425 19.66 44.16 -5.01
C GLY A 425 20.50 43.05 -4.36
N THR A 426 19.89 42.10 -3.64
CA THR A 426 20.59 40.92 -3.10
C THR A 426 21.10 40.02 -4.22
N TRP A 427 20.32 39.83 -5.27
CA TRP A 427 20.64 38.98 -6.40
C TRP A 427 20.71 39.77 -7.71
N ALA A 428 21.62 39.35 -8.56
CA ALA A 428 21.72 39.76 -9.96
C ALA A 428 22.04 38.52 -10.79
N TYR A 429 21.73 38.53 -12.09
CA TYR A 429 22.07 37.44 -12.99
C TYR A 429 23.15 37.89 -14.00
N VAL A 430 23.86 36.91 -14.53
CA VAL A 430 24.80 37.11 -15.64
C VAL A 430 24.05 36.76 -16.91
N PRO A 431 23.89 37.73 -17.86
CA PRO A 431 23.16 37.53 -19.10
C PRO A 431 23.80 36.51 -20.04
#